data_97e90341f3a60821a737a231586734b4
#
_entry.id   97e90341f3a60821a737a231586734b4
#
_cell.length_a   1.000
_cell.length_b   1.000
_cell.length_c   1.000
_cell.angle_alpha   90.00
_cell.angle_beta   90.00
_cell.angle_gamma   90.00
#
_symmetry.space_group_name_H-M   'P 1'
#
loop_
_entity.id
_entity.type
_entity.pdbx_description
1 polymer ?
#
loop_
_entity_poly.entity_id
_entity_poly.type
_entity_poly.pdbx_seq_one_letter_code
_entity_poly.pdbx_strand_id
1 'polypeptide(L)'
;TGWMTSMTDITEPNRIREQLTASHERFTVVLEALDASVSVAPLGSQELLFANKMYRLWFGAQTVGHLQLVAQAGRPDVEPVDESLDEDGLMGFPTDSITSAQAENAEIFVPELGKWLEVRSRYLNWVDGRIAQMVIATDITPRRQAEAQYALQAQRAQSASSLITMGEMASSGAHELNQPLAAISNYCSGMVSRIKSQQITEEALLAA
;
A
#
# COMPACT_ATOMS: atom_id res chain seq x y z
N THR A 1 -24.88 -67.84 -35.27
CA THR A 1 -24.58 -66.42 -35.28
C THR A 1 -24.98 -65.87 -33.95
N GLY A 2 -24.03 -65.86 -32.98
CA GLY A 2 -24.23 -65.31 -31.64
C GLY A 2 -23.84 -63.83 -31.63
N TRP A 3 -24.70 -62.94 -31.18
CA TRP A 3 -24.41 -61.55 -30.90
C TRP A 3 -23.79 -61.46 -29.52
N MET A 4 -22.53 -61.03 -29.43
CA MET A 4 -21.83 -60.74 -28.19
C MET A 4 -22.03 -59.26 -27.86
N THR A 5 -22.97 -58.94 -26.97
CA THR A 5 -23.15 -57.58 -26.43
C THR A 5 -22.16 -57.37 -25.30
N SER A 6 -21.14 -56.54 -25.51
CA SER A 6 -20.27 -56.06 -24.44
C SER A 6 -20.96 -54.94 -23.68
N MET A 7 -21.35 -55.18 -22.44
CA MET A 7 -21.83 -54.15 -21.51
C MET A 7 -20.58 -53.62 -20.80
N THR A 8 -20.15 -52.42 -21.17
CA THR A 8 -19.14 -51.71 -20.44
C THR A 8 -19.83 -50.87 -19.35
N ASP A 9 -19.46 -51.06 -18.10
CA ASP A 9 -19.94 -50.26 -16.99
C ASP A 9 -19.33 -48.83 -17.11
N ILE A 10 -20.17 -47.84 -17.41
CA ILE A 10 -19.81 -46.42 -17.58
C ILE A 10 -20.07 -45.61 -16.32
N THR A 11 -20.47 -46.25 -15.21
CA THR A 11 -20.85 -45.54 -13.96
C THR A 11 -19.64 -44.85 -13.29
N GLU A 12 -18.50 -45.53 -13.20
CA GLU A 12 -17.30 -44.94 -12.64
C GLU A 12 -16.73 -43.76 -13.47
N PRO A 13 -16.55 -43.89 -14.81
CA PRO A 13 -16.11 -42.77 -15.64
C PRO A 13 -17.02 -41.54 -15.54
N ASN A 14 -18.33 -41.73 -15.48
CA ASN A 14 -19.30 -40.64 -15.34
C ASN A 14 -19.20 -39.96 -13.97
N ARG A 15 -19.03 -40.73 -12.89
CA ARG A 15 -18.87 -40.18 -11.55
C ARG A 15 -17.57 -39.38 -11.40
N ILE A 16 -16.46 -39.84 -11.99
CA ILE A 16 -15.19 -39.09 -12.00
C ILE A 16 -15.33 -37.80 -12.80
N ARG A 17 -16.00 -37.84 -13.95
CA ARG A 17 -16.26 -36.65 -14.77
C ARG A 17 -17.13 -35.65 -14.02
N GLU A 18 -18.21 -36.08 -13.35
CA GLU A 18 -19.06 -35.21 -12.54
C GLU A 18 -18.31 -34.58 -11.38
N GLN A 19 -17.47 -35.34 -10.67
CA GLN A 19 -16.64 -34.80 -9.59
C GLN A 19 -15.61 -33.78 -10.10
N LEU A 20 -15.00 -34.02 -11.26
CA LEU A 20 -14.06 -33.11 -11.88
C LEU A 20 -14.76 -31.81 -12.30
N THR A 21 -15.94 -31.92 -12.94
CA THR A 21 -16.73 -30.75 -13.33
C THR A 21 -17.16 -29.93 -12.12
N ALA A 22 -17.68 -30.57 -11.08
CA ALA A 22 -18.08 -29.91 -9.84
C ALA A 22 -16.89 -29.23 -9.11
N SER A 23 -15.71 -29.84 -9.17
CA SER A 23 -14.49 -29.24 -8.63
C SER A 23 -14.08 -28.00 -9.43
N HIS A 24 -14.08 -28.08 -10.75
CA HIS A 24 -13.76 -26.99 -11.65
C HIS A 24 -14.73 -25.80 -11.46
N GLU A 25 -16.01 -26.07 -11.37
CA GLU A 25 -17.02 -25.06 -11.12
C GLU A 25 -16.81 -24.34 -9.79
N ARG A 26 -16.48 -25.08 -8.71
CA ARG A 26 -16.18 -24.49 -7.39
C ARG A 26 -14.97 -23.55 -7.45
N PHE A 27 -13.89 -23.96 -8.10
CA PHE A 27 -12.72 -23.10 -8.25
C PHE A 27 -13.04 -21.84 -9.04
N THR A 28 -13.80 -21.96 -10.13
CA THR A 28 -14.22 -20.82 -10.93
C THR A 28 -15.06 -19.84 -10.10
N VAL A 29 -16.04 -20.34 -9.35
CA VAL A 29 -16.89 -19.50 -8.48
C VAL A 29 -16.05 -18.76 -7.44
N VAL A 30 -15.06 -19.42 -6.81
CA VAL A 30 -14.18 -18.76 -5.84
C VAL A 30 -13.35 -17.67 -6.49
N LEU A 31 -12.73 -17.94 -7.64
CA LEU A 31 -11.92 -16.95 -8.35
C LEU A 31 -12.75 -15.77 -8.86
N GLU A 32 -14.00 -16.03 -9.31
CA GLU A 32 -14.93 -14.97 -9.75
C GLU A 32 -15.46 -14.11 -8.58
N ALA A 33 -15.47 -14.64 -7.37
CA ALA A 33 -15.93 -13.94 -6.16
C ALA A 33 -14.81 -13.10 -5.48
N LEU A 34 -13.56 -13.20 -5.95
CA LEU A 34 -12.46 -12.42 -5.39
C LEU A 34 -12.61 -10.93 -5.73
N ASP A 35 -12.42 -10.07 -4.73
CA ASP A 35 -12.33 -8.60 -4.89
C ASP A 35 -10.94 -8.17 -5.42
N ALA A 36 -10.28 -9.03 -6.16
CA ALA A 36 -9.00 -8.80 -6.80
C ALA A 36 -9.08 -9.20 -8.28
N SER A 37 -8.41 -8.46 -9.12
CA SER A 37 -8.24 -8.81 -10.54
C SER A 37 -7.25 -9.97 -10.64
N VAL A 38 -7.66 -11.07 -11.28
CA VAL A 38 -6.80 -12.24 -11.53
C VAL A 38 -6.78 -12.52 -13.02
N SER A 39 -5.57 -12.63 -13.57
CA SER A 39 -5.34 -12.99 -14.97
C SER A 39 -4.18 -13.97 -15.11
N VAL A 40 -4.26 -14.84 -16.10
CA VAL A 40 -3.22 -15.81 -16.46
C VAL A 40 -2.99 -15.76 -17.96
N ALA A 41 -1.72 -15.62 -18.36
CA ALA A 41 -1.32 -15.63 -19.75
C ALA A 41 -0.02 -16.43 -19.94
N PRO A 42 0.18 -17.12 -21.07
CA PRO A 42 1.43 -17.79 -21.36
C PRO A 42 2.54 -16.77 -21.59
N LEU A 43 3.76 -17.12 -21.24
CA LEU A 43 4.93 -16.28 -21.55
C LEU A 43 5.08 -16.08 -23.05
N GLY A 44 5.33 -14.83 -23.45
CA GLY A 44 5.57 -14.48 -24.86
C GLY A 44 4.34 -14.58 -25.77
N SER A 45 3.13 -14.77 -25.23
CA SER A 45 1.89 -14.86 -26.01
C SER A 45 0.96 -13.69 -25.68
N GLN A 46 0.15 -13.31 -26.68
CA GLN A 46 -0.94 -12.36 -26.50
C GLN A 46 -2.27 -13.05 -26.16
N GLU A 47 -2.22 -14.31 -25.79
CA GLU A 47 -3.40 -15.09 -25.42
C GLU A 47 -3.66 -14.95 -23.91
N LEU A 48 -4.92 -14.78 -23.52
CA LEU A 48 -5.35 -14.78 -22.13
C LEU A 48 -5.96 -16.15 -21.82
N LEU A 49 -5.29 -16.95 -20.98
CA LEU A 49 -5.75 -18.28 -20.58
C LEU A 49 -6.88 -18.23 -19.57
N PHE A 50 -6.81 -17.26 -18.67
CA PHE A 50 -7.82 -17.05 -17.65
C PHE A 50 -7.91 -15.58 -17.27
N ALA A 51 -9.12 -15.13 -16.98
CA ALA A 51 -9.41 -13.82 -16.41
C ALA A 51 -10.69 -13.91 -15.56
N ASN A 52 -10.63 -13.44 -14.33
CA ASN A 52 -11.81 -13.39 -13.48
C ASN A 52 -12.68 -12.15 -13.81
N LYS A 53 -13.84 -12.06 -13.14
CA LYS A 53 -14.79 -10.96 -13.31
C LYS A 53 -14.17 -9.58 -13.09
N MET A 54 -13.34 -9.43 -12.04
CA MET A 54 -12.71 -8.16 -11.71
C MET A 54 -11.70 -7.71 -12.77
N TYR A 55 -10.91 -8.65 -13.32
CA TYR A 55 -10.03 -8.35 -14.43
C TYR A 55 -10.83 -7.84 -15.64
N ARG A 56 -11.87 -8.57 -16.02
CA ARG A 56 -12.72 -8.19 -17.17
C ARG A 56 -13.40 -6.83 -16.98
N LEU A 57 -13.76 -6.50 -15.73
CA LEU A 57 -14.37 -5.20 -15.39
C LEU A 57 -13.37 -4.04 -15.53
N TRP A 58 -12.09 -4.25 -15.15
CA TRP A 58 -11.07 -3.20 -15.17
C TRP A 58 -10.38 -3.05 -16.51
N PHE A 59 -10.06 -4.16 -17.16
CA PHE A 59 -9.21 -4.21 -18.35
C PHE A 59 -9.89 -4.80 -19.60
N GLY A 60 -11.14 -5.25 -19.47
CA GLY A 60 -11.82 -5.94 -20.55
C GLY A 60 -11.37 -7.40 -20.71
N ALA A 61 -11.67 -7.98 -21.88
CA ALA A 61 -11.39 -9.39 -22.16
C ALA A 61 -10.03 -9.60 -22.88
N GLN A 62 -9.20 -8.55 -23.01
CA GLN A 62 -7.97 -8.58 -23.76
C GLN A 62 -6.74 -8.75 -22.85
N THR A 63 -5.65 -9.28 -23.41
CA THR A 63 -4.38 -9.48 -22.70
C THR A 63 -3.65 -8.17 -22.38
N VAL A 64 -4.03 -7.06 -23.01
CA VAL A 64 -3.37 -5.75 -22.87
C VAL A 64 -3.25 -5.34 -21.40
N GLY A 65 -4.31 -5.49 -20.61
CA GLY A 65 -4.27 -5.17 -19.18
C GLY A 65 -3.30 -6.04 -18.38
N HIS A 66 -3.19 -7.33 -18.72
CA HIS A 66 -2.21 -8.25 -18.13
C HIS A 66 -0.78 -7.78 -18.41
N LEU A 67 -0.47 -7.52 -19.67
CA LEU A 67 0.86 -7.05 -20.09
C LEU A 67 1.20 -5.68 -19.49
N GLN A 68 0.24 -4.78 -19.38
CA GLN A 68 0.41 -3.48 -18.77
C GLN A 68 0.76 -3.61 -17.26
N LEU A 69 0.06 -4.46 -16.53
CA LEU A 69 0.34 -4.73 -15.12
C LEU A 69 1.74 -5.34 -14.93
N VAL A 70 2.12 -6.30 -15.79
CA VAL A 70 3.46 -6.92 -15.77
C VAL A 70 4.54 -5.89 -16.08
N ALA A 71 4.37 -5.08 -17.12
CA ALA A 71 5.36 -4.08 -17.53
C ALA A 71 5.58 -2.99 -16.46
N GLN A 72 4.53 -2.63 -15.72
CA GLN A 72 4.63 -1.63 -14.66
C GLN A 72 5.14 -2.22 -13.34
N ALA A 73 4.79 -3.48 -13.03
CA ALA A 73 5.22 -4.17 -11.82
C ALA A 73 6.63 -4.76 -11.94
N GLY A 74 7.04 -5.16 -13.15
CA GLY A 74 8.31 -5.83 -13.42
C GLY A 74 9.47 -4.89 -13.77
N ARG A 75 9.44 -3.63 -13.34
CA ARG A 75 10.62 -2.76 -13.33
C ARG A 75 11.17 -2.70 -11.91
N PRO A 76 12.05 -3.61 -11.49
CA PRO A 76 12.94 -3.29 -10.40
C PRO A 76 13.79 -2.10 -10.86
N ASP A 77 14.11 -1.16 -9.93
CA ASP A 77 15.18 -0.17 -10.10
C ASP A 77 16.53 -0.92 -10.18
N VAL A 78 16.72 -1.71 -11.23
CA VAL A 78 18.00 -2.30 -11.58
C VAL A 78 18.54 -1.44 -12.69
N GLU A 79 19.69 -0.79 -12.43
CA GLU A 79 20.51 -0.15 -13.46
C GLU A 79 20.62 -1.07 -14.67
N PRO A 80 20.63 -0.52 -15.90
CA PRO A 80 20.63 -1.33 -17.11
C PRO A 80 21.87 -2.21 -17.13
N VAL A 81 21.69 -3.48 -16.80
CA VAL A 81 22.69 -4.50 -17.10
C VAL A 81 22.64 -4.72 -18.60
N ASP A 82 23.79 -4.45 -19.22
CA ASP A 82 24.18 -4.56 -20.60
C ASP A 82 23.26 -5.48 -21.46
N GLU A 83 22.69 -4.91 -22.53
CA GLU A 83 21.76 -5.52 -23.48
C GLU A 83 22.39 -6.63 -24.35
N SER A 84 23.19 -7.52 -23.80
CA SER A 84 23.80 -8.65 -24.51
C SER A 84 23.33 -10.03 -24.03
N LEU A 85 22.09 -10.14 -23.56
CA LEU A 85 21.49 -11.46 -23.37
C LEU A 85 20.63 -11.78 -24.59
N ASP A 86 21.23 -12.57 -25.48
CA ASP A 86 20.60 -13.19 -26.64
C ASP A 86 19.26 -13.82 -26.26
N GLU A 87 18.25 -13.72 -27.14
CA GLU A 87 16.90 -14.30 -26.99
C GLU A 87 16.90 -15.83 -26.71
N ASP A 88 18.03 -16.50 -26.84
CA ASP A 88 18.24 -17.92 -26.50
C ASP A 88 18.48 -18.19 -25.00
N GLY A 89 18.66 -17.17 -24.16
CA GLY A 89 19.00 -17.32 -22.74
C GLY A 89 17.90 -17.93 -21.86
N LEU A 90 16.65 -17.95 -22.30
CA LEU A 90 15.54 -18.50 -21.49
C LEU A 90 15.39 -20.03 -21.62
N MET A 91 16.03 -20.65 -22.61
CA MET A 91 15.91 -22.09 -22.89
C MET A 91 16.68 -23.01 -21.91
N GLY A 92 17.40 -22.47 -20.94
CA GLY A 92 18.27 -23.25 -20.04
C GLY A 92 17.93 -23.21 -18.56
N PHE A 93 16.96 -22.43 -18.12
CA PHE A 93 16.59 -22.40 -16.70
C PHE A 93 15.67 -23.59 -16.35
N PRO A 94 15.98 -24.33 -15.26
CA PRO A 94 15.07 -25.37 -14.77
C PRO A 94 13.71 -24.76 -14.48
N THR A 95 12.64 -25.36 -14.97
CA THR A 95 11.25 -24.90 -14.77
C THR A 95 10.91 -24.66 -13.29
N ASP A 96 11.51 -25.46 -12.39
CA ASP A 96 11.33 -25.37 -10.95
C ASP A 96 11.92 -24.06 -10.37
N SER A 97 12.99 -23.52 -10.95
CA SER A 97 13.58 -22.25 -10.49
C SER A 97 12.74 -21.05 -10.88
N ILE A 98 12.08 -21.09 -12.03
CA ILE A 98 11.17 -20.02 -12.51
C ILE A 98 9.88 -20.03 -11.67
N THR A 99 9.32 -21.22 -11.38
CA THR A 99 8.09 -21.34 -10.58
C THR A 99 8.32 -21.07 -9.09
N SER A 100 9.55 -21.22 -8.59
CA SER A 100 9.95 -20.87 -7.22
C SER A 100 10.41 -19.42 -7.06
N ALA A 101 10.54 -18.66 -8.16
CA ALA A 101 10.86 -17.23 -8.09
C ALA A 101 9.84 -16.50 -7.20
N GLN A 102 10.35 -15.72 -6.26
CA GLN A 102 9.52 -14.95 -5.32
C GLN A 102 8.54 -14.09 -6.09
N ALA A 103 7.30 -14.05 -5.60
CA ALA A 103 6.29 -13.17 -6.14
C ALA A 103 6.79 -11.72 -6.06
N GLU A 104 6.98 -11.09 -7.19
CA GLU A 104 7.25 -9.66 -7.25
C GLU A 104 5.99 -8.93 -6.80
N ASN A 105 6.13 -8.11 -5.76
CA ASN A 105 5.07 -7.26 -5.25
C ASN A 105 5.38 -5.82 -5.62
N ALA A 106 4.51 -5.19 -6.36
CA ALA A 106 4.64 -3.77 -6.70
C ALA A 106 3.34 -3.03 -6.42
N GLU A 107 3.46 -1.82 -5.88
CA GLU A 107 2.32 -0.91 -5.78
C GLU A 107 2.40 0.09 -6.94
N ILE A 108 1.43 0.07 -7.83
CA ILE A 108 1.37 0.91 -9.02
C ILE A 108 0.11 1.77 -9.03
N PHE A 109 0.21 2.95 -9.62
CA PHE A 109 -0.95 3.78 -9.93
C PHE A 109 -1.36 3.56 -11.38
N VAL A 110 -2.61 3.18 -11.62
CA VAL A 110 -3.17 2.99 -12.96
C VAL A 110 -4.07 4.18 -13.28
N PRO A 111 -3.61 5.13 -14.11
CA PRO A 111 -4.33 6.38 -14.38
C PRO A 111 -5.71 6.14 -15.01
N GLU A 112 -5.83 5.15 -15.89
CA GLU A 112 -7.06 4.81 -16.59
C GLU A 112 -8.18 4.39 -15.64
N LEU A 113 -7.81 3.78 -14.51
CA LEU A 113 -8.74 3.36 -13.45
C LEU A 113 -8.84 4.38 -12.32
N GLY A 114 -7.88 5.33 -12.22
CA GLY A 114 -7.74 6.24 -11.08
C GLY A 114 -7.47 5.51 -9.76
N LYS A 115 -6.81 4.35 -9.80
CA LYS A 115 -6.64 3.44 -8.67
C LYS A 115 -5.18 3.11 -8.41
N TRP A 116 -4.87 2.93 -7.12
CA TRP A 116 -3.65 2.29 -6.67
C TRP A 116 -3.88 0.78 -6.58
N LEU A 117 -3.05 0.01 -7.27
CA LEU A 117 -3.13 -1.45 -7.28
C LEU A 117 -1.85 -2.04 -6.67
N GLU A 118 -2.03 -3.00 -5.76
CA GLU A 118 -0.96 -3.92 -5.36
C GLU A 118 -0.96 -5.08 -6.34
N VAL A 119 0.12 -5.19 -7.12
CA VAL A 119 0.27 -6.21 -8.16
C VAL A 119 1.24 -7.27 -7.69
N ARG A 120 0.83 -8.53 -7.81
CA ARG A 120 1.65 -9.72 -7.50
C ARG A 120 1.69 -10.60 -8.72
N SER A 121 2.88 -10.97 -9.16
CA SER A 121 3.04 -11.90 -10.26
C SER A 121 3.73 -13.19 -9.83
N ARG A 122 3.31 -14.31 -10.43
CA ARG A 122 3.91 -15.63 -10.21
C ARG A 122 3.89 -16.42 -11.51
N TYR A 123 4.93 -17.24 -11.70
CA TYR A 123 4.97 -18.20 -12.78
C TYR A 123 4.41 -19.54 -12.31
N LEU A 124 3.71 -20.24 -13.19
CA LEU A 124 3.10 -21.55 -12.93
C LEU A 124 3.08 -22.39 -14.20
N ASN A 125 3.07 -23.71 -14.02
CA ASN A 125 2.85 -24.63 -15.12
C ASN A 125 1.34 -24.74 -15.38
N TRP A 126 0.91 -24.38 -16.57
CA TRP A 126 -0.48 -24.51 -16.97
C TRP A 126 -0.82 -25.96 -17.31
N VAL A 127 -2.11 -26.30 -17.37
CA VAL A 127 -2.61 -27.67 -17.61
C VAL A 127 -2.15 -28.30 -18.92
N ASP A 128 -1.75 -27.49 -19.90
CA ASP A 128 -1.20 -27.92 -21.19
C ASP A 128 0.33 -28.03 -21.21
N GLY A 129 0.99 -27.85 -20.03
CA GLY A 129 2.43 -27.93 -19.87
C GLY A 129 3.19 -26.64 -20.21
N ARG A 130 2.52 -25.59 -20.68
CA ARG A 130 3.16 -24.28 -20.93
C ARG A 130 3.42 -23.55 -19.61
N ILE A 131 4.52 -22.79 -19.56
CA ILE A 131 4.75 -21.86 -18.48
C ILE A 131 3.84 -20.64 -18.70
N ALA A 132 3.06 -20.31 -17.69
CA ALA A 132 2.16 -19.17 -17.69
C ALA A 132 2.49 -18.24 -16.52
N GLN A 133 2.23 -16.96 -16.71
CA GLN A 133 2.33 -15.94 -15.68
C GLN A 133 0.92 -15.64 -15.14
N MET A 134 0.77 -15.76 -13.83
CA MET A 134 -0.43 -15.33 -13.12
C MET A 134 -0.18 -13.97 -12.50
N VAL A 135 -1.08 -13.03 -12.73
CA VAL A 135 -1.05 -11.70 -12.14
C VAL A 135 -2.31 -11.49 -11.30
N ILE A 136 -2.08 -11.06 -10.07
CA ILE A 136 -3.14 -10.68 -9.14
C ILE A 136 -2.97 -9.20 -8.84
N ALA A 137 -4.01 -8.39 -9.07
CA ALA A 137 -4.02 -6.96 -8.75
C ALA A 137 -5.15 -6.65 -7.76
N THR A 138 -4.80 -6.07 -6.62
CA THR A 138 -5.73 -5.71 -5.55
C THR A 138 -5.84 -4.19 -5.44
N ASP A 139 -7.05 -3.65 -5.32
CA ASP A 139 -7.29 -2.22 -5.12
C ASP A 139 -6.90 -1.82 -3.68
N ILE A 140 -5.82 -1.05 -3.56
CA ILE A 140 -5.32 -0.51 -2.28
C ILE A 140 -5.64 0.98 -2.11
N THR A 141 -6.41 1.57 -3.02
CA THR A 141 -6.80 2.98 -2.95
C THR A 141 -7.49 3.34 -1.63
N PRO A 142 -8.46 2.55 -1.13
CA PRO A 142 -9.11 2.84 0.16
C PRO A 142 -8.13 2.80 1.33
N ARG A 143 -7.20 1.83 1.34
CA ARG A 143 -6.16 1.72 2.37
C ARG A 143 -5.26 2.95 2.37
N ARG A 144 -4.74 3.36 1.21
CA ARG A 144 -3.89 4.55 1.08
C ARG A 144 -4.60 5.84 1.46
N GLN A 145 -5.87 5.96 1.12
CA GLN A 145 -6.69 7.12 1.52
C GLN A 145 -6.87 7.17 3.04
N ALA A 146 -7.17 6.05 3.69
CA ALA A 146 -7.27 5.97 5.14
C ALA A 146 -5.94 6.31 5.82
N GLU A 147 -4.82 5.74 5.37
CA GLU A 147 -3.48 6.03 5.88
C GLU A 147 -3.14 7.53 5.76
N ALA A 148 -3.44 8.17 4.62
CA ALA A 148 -3.23 9.60 4.41
C ALA A 148 -4.08 10.45 5.37
N GLN A 149 -5.33 10.07 5.61
CA GLN A 149 -6.20 10.74 6.57
C GLN A 149 -5.68 10.63 8.01
N TYR A 150 -5.24 9.43 8.41
CA TYR A 150 -4.62 9.22 9.72
C TYR A 150 -3.35 10.04 9.90
N ALA A 151 -2.47 10.08 8.90
CA ALA A 151 -1.27 10.89 8.93
C ALA A 151 -1.57 12.38 9.10
N LEU A 152 -2.57 12.90 8.36
CA LEU A 152 -3.01 14.29 8.48
C LEU A 152 -3.60 14.60 9.86
N GLN A 153 -4.40 13.70 10.42
CA GLN A 153 -4.96 13.87 11.77
C GLN A 153 -3.84 13.85 12.84
N ALA A 154 -2.88 12.95 12.74
CA ALA A 154 -1.74 12.89 13.64
C ALA A 154 -0.90 14.17 13.59
N GLN A 155 -0.64 14.70 12.40
CA GLN A 155 0.06 15.96 12.23
C GLN A 155 -0.70 17.15 12.87
N ARG A 156 -2.02 17.21 12.68
CA ARG A 156 -2.86 18.26 13.30
C ARG A 156 -2.85 18.16 14.82
N ALA A 157 -2.96 16.94 15.37
CA ALA A 157 -2.91 16.70 16.82
C ALA A 157 -1.55 17.13 17.40
N GLN A 158 -0.45 16.79 16.72
CA GLN A 158 0.90 17.19 17.15
C GLN A 158 1.08 18.71 17.12
N SER A 159 0.59 19.39 16.08
CA SER A 159 0.64 20.85 15.99
C SER A 159 -0.19 21.52 17.09
N ALA A 160 -1.39 21.00 17.39
CA ALA A 160 -2.23 21.50 18.48
C ALA A 160 -1.54 21.31 19.84
N SER A 161 -0.94 20.15 20.10
CA SER A 161 -0.19 19.89 21.32
C SER A 161 1.00 20.85 21.50
N SER A 162 1.73 21.12 20.42
CA SER A 162 2.84 22.06 20.43
C SER A 162 2.38 23.49 20.77
N LEU A 163 1.24 23.92 20.23
CA LEU A 163 0.67 25.25 20.55
C LEU A 163 0.23 25.35 22.01
N ILE A 164 -0.34 24.29 22.59
CA ILE A 164 -0.72 24.25 24.01
C ILE A 164 0.54 24.40 24.88
N THR A 165 1.58 23.63 24.59
CA THR A 165 2.84 23.70 25.34
C THR A 165 3.50 25.09 25.23
N MET A 166 3.49 25.71 24.04
CA MET A 166 3.97 27.09 23.87
C MET A 166 3.13 28.09 24.66
N GLY A 167 1.80 27.92 24.69
CA GLY A 167 0.89 28.77 25.47
C GLY A 167 1.15 28.66 26.97
N GLU A 168 1.36 27.46 27.49
CA GLU A 168 1.73 27.24 28.90
C GLU A 168 3.07 27.86 29.25
N MET A 169 4.11 27.69 28.40
CA MET A 169 5.40 28.33 28.58
C MET A 169 5.32 29.85 28.53
N ALA A 170 4.56 30.41 27.58
CA ALA A 170 4.37 31.87 27.51
C ALA A 170 3.63 32.44 28.73
N SER A 171 2.64 31.71 29.26
CA SER A 171 1.91 32.10 30.45
C SER A 171 2.80 32.07 31.69
N SER A 172 3.60 31.04 31.88
CA SER A 172 4.58 30.93 32.96
C SER A 172 5.66 32.02 32.87
N GLY A 173 6.21 32.25 31.66
CA GLY A 173 7.18 33.31 31.44
C GLY A 173 6.63 34.73 31.69
N ALA A 174 5.38 34.99 31.31
CA ALA A 174 4.72 36.23 31.61
C ALA A 174 4.55 36.46 33.14
N HIS A 175 4.21 35.40 33.87
CA HIS A 175 4.11 35.45 35.33
C HIS A 175 5.46 35.73 36.00
N GLU A 176 6.52 35.06 35.57
CA GLU A 176 7.90 35.26 36.07
C GLU A 176 8.46 36.67 35.74
N LEU A 177 8.09 37.25 34.59
CA LEU A 177 8.46 38.62 34.24
C LEU A 177 7.65 39.66 35.02
N ASN A 178 6.38 39.41 35.30
CA ASN A 178 5.53 40.34 36.06
C ASN A 178 5.95 40.48 37.52
N GLN A 179 6.52 39.45 38.14
CA GLN A 179 7.00 39.48 39.52
C GLN A 179 8.10 40.54 39.77
N PRO A 180 9.22 40.54 39.03
CA PRO A 180 10.25 41.58 39.24
C PRO A 180 9.75 42.95 38.84
N LEU A 181 8.89 43.05 37.80
CA LEU A 181 8.31 44.36 37.43
C LEU A 181 7.41 44.92 38.53
N ALA A 182 6.60 44.10 39.17
CA ALA A 182 5.80 44.52 40.31
C ALA A 182 6.66 44.95 41.51
N ALA A 183 7.75 44.24 41.78
CA ALA A 183 8.70 44.57 42.82
C ALA A 183 9.37 45.94 42.56
N ILE A 184 9.83 46.20 41.33
CA ILE A 184 10.40 47.48 40.92
C ILE A 184 9.35 48.59 41.05
N SER A 185 8.14 48.37 40.55
CA SER A 185 7.02 49.32 40.63
C SER A 185 6.69 49.73 42.07
N ASN A 186 6.64 48.70 42.96
CA ASN A 186 6.37 48.94 44.37
C ASN A 186 7.52 49.71 45.02
N TYR A 187 8.75 49.40 44.68
CA TYR A 187 9.94 50.10 45.19
C TYR A 187 9.92 51.56 44.73
N CYS A 188 9.71 51.81 43.44
CA CYS A 188 9.63 53.19 42.93
C CYS A 188 8.45 53.98 43.56
N SER A 189 7.30 53.34 43.74
CA SER A 189 6.13 53.95 44.40
C SER A 189 6.42 54.28 45.86
N GLY A 190 7.11 53.38 46.57
CA GLY A 190 7.58 53.62 47.93
C GLY A 190 8.58 54.79 48.05
N MET A 191 9.52 54.91 47.09
CA MET A 191 10.44 56.05 47.06
C MET A 191 9.72 57.38 46.78
N VAL A 192 8.80 57.41 45.81
CA VAL A 192 8.00 58.60 45.51
C VAL A 192 7.17 59.04 46.72
N SER A 193 6.61 58.11 47.47
CA SER A 193 5.87 58.38 48.69
C SER A 193 6.74 58.99 49.76
N ARG A 194 7.96 58.45 49.98
CA ARG A 194 8.93 58.97 50.95
C ARG A 194 9.47 60.34 50.56
N ILE A 195 9.69 60.62 49.30
CA ILE A 195 10.03 61.95 48.79
C ILE A 195 8.94 62.95 49.11
N LYS A 196 7.67 62.61 48.81
CA LYS A 196 6.55 63.48 49.03
C LYS A 196 6.29 63.77 50.54
N SER A 197 6.59 62.82 51.41
CA SER A 197 6.43 62.98 52.86
C SER A 197 7.64 63.64 53.57
N GLN A 198 8.64 64.10 52.81
CA GLN A 198 9.86 64.72 53.32
C GLN A 198 10.64 63.83 54.35
N GLN A 199 10.51 62.52 54.25
CA GLN A 199 11.17 61.52 55.14
C GLN A 199 12.45 60.94 54.53
N ILE A 200 13.01 61.53 53.51
CA ILE A 200 14.26 61.07 52.88
C ILE A 200 15.38 61.91 53.44
N THR A 201 16.30 61.23 54.10
CA THR A 201 17.60 61.75 54.45
C THR A 201 18.59 61.40 53.30
N GLU A 202 19.60 62.23 53.10
CA GLU A 202 20.63 62.09 52.05
C GLU A 202 21.36 60.70 52.14
N GLU A 203 21.55 60.19 53.34
CA GLU A 203 22.10 58.87 53.61
C GLU A 203 21.20 57.71 53.10
N ALA A 204 19.89 57.82 53.12
CA ALA A 204 18.98 56.81 52.63
C ALA A 204 18.92 56.75 51.10
N LEU A 205 19.28 57.80 50.39
CA LEU A 205 19.40 57.86 48.92
C LEU A 205 20.65 57.19 48.39
N LEU A 206 21.76 57.18 49.17
CA LEU A 206 23.05 56.58 48.80
C LEU A 206 23.13 55.08 49.12
N ALA A 207 22.18 54.53 49.91
CA ALA A 207 22.11 53.10 50.30
C ALA A 207 21.14 52.27 49.46
N ALA A 208 20.46 52.83 48.45
CA ALA A 208 19.47 52.20 47.58
C ALA A 208 20.06 51.93 46.18
#